data_e0fe92c2207fb3a675221f1035d1499b
#
_entry.id   e0fe92c2207fb3a675221f1035d1499b
#
_cell.length_a   1.000
_cell.length_b   1.000
_cell.length_c   1.000
_cell.angle_alpha   90.00
_cell.angle_beta   90.00
_cell.angle_gamma   90.00
#
_symmetry.space_group_name_H-M   'P 1'
#
loop_
_entity.id
_entity.type
_entity.pdbx_description
1 polymer ?
#
loop_
_entity_poly.entity_id
_entity_poly.type
_entity_poly.pdbx_seq_one_letter_code
_entity_poly.pdbx_strand_id
1 'polypeptide(L)'
;MPNHVYYHLAMNDLTPEQVEKLQTIADTNNGICGYYYPMPEELRNTTSPTRVVSESEYKRIMKENEKIDRTQPFYYEPKPITEKMQQALLTKYGVDNWYDWAHFIWGTKWGCYDNDIDGQTLTFATAWSLFNTSILDKFAQDFPDFILSYQEEQGWGGEFVYENGICIEHHEYDAPEWSSMVFESEEGQICKLKTDIADTHLGEGASAGYYYDYDTSCPVPEDVLKELKLIEK
;
A
#
# COMPACT_ATOMS: atom_id res chain seq x y z
N MET A 1 5.21 13.24 3.61
CA MET A 1 4.11 12.31 3.28
C MET A 1 4.70 10.92 3.22
N PRO A 2 4.00 9.83 3.48
CA PRO A 2 4.55 8.50 3.24
C PRO A 2 4.68 8.30 1.73
N ASN A 3 5.70 7.56 1.30
CA ASN A 3 5.70 7.01 -0.04
C ASN A 3 4.61 5.94 -0.11
N HIS A 4 3.89 5.90 -1.21
CA HIS A 4 2.83 4.93 -1.44
C HIS A 4 3.32 3.81 -2.35
N VAL A 5 2.85 2.59 -2.08
CA VAL A 5 2.94 1.48 -3.02
C VAL A 5 1.54 1.23 -3.53
N TYR A 6 1.36 1.31 -4.83
CA TYR A 6 0.08 1.09 -5.51
C TYR A 6 0.02 -0.33 -6.05
N TYR A 7 -1.14 -0.93 -5.93
CA TYR A 7 -1.37 -2.31 -6.34
C TYR A 7 -2.52 -2.41 -7.31
N HIS A 8 -2.36 -3.33 -8.24
CA HIS A 8 -3.36 -3.73 -9.21
C HIS A 8 -3.45 -5.25 -9.21
N LEU A 9 -4.51 -5.78 -8.60
CA LEU A 9 -4.75 -7.19 -8.46
C LEU A 9 -5.82 -7.62 -9.47
N ALA A 10 -5.40 -8.25 -10.55
CA ALA A 10 -6.24 -8.68 -11.66
C ALA A 10 -6.60 -10.16 -11.55
N MET A 11 -7.87 -10.46 -11.72
CA MET A 11 -8.43 -11.81 -11.70
C MET A 11 -9.28 -12.03 -12.96
N ASN A 12 -9.53 -13.28 -13.31
CA ASN A 12 -10.40 -13.62 -14.42
C ASN A 12 -11.43 -14.67 -13.98
N ASP A 13 -12.55 -14.72 -14.68
CA ASP A 13 -13.59 -15.75 -14.54
C ASP A 13 -14.09 -15.96 -13.10
N LEU A 14 -14.23 -14.88 -12.33
CA LEU A 14 -14.74 -14.93 -10.96
C LEU A 14 -16.18 -15.43 -10.94
N THR A 15 -16.46 -16.36 -10.04
CA THR A 15 -17.84 -16.77 -9.73
C THR A 15 -18.58 -15.63 -9.02
N PRO A 16 -19.93 -15.62 -9.04
CA PRO A 16 -20.70 -14.61 -8.30
C PRO A 16 -20.36 -14.54 -6.80
N GLU A 17 -20.07 -15.68 -6.19
CA GLU A 17 -19.67 -15.76 -4.77
C GLU A 17 -18.32 -15.11 -4.53
N GLN A 18 -17.37 -15.30 -5.47
CA GLN A 18 -16.06 -14.63 -5.40
C GLN A 18 -16.18 -13.12 -5.60
N VAL A 19 -17.04 -12.66 -6.50
CA VAL A 19 -17.30 -11.22 -6.69
C VAL A 19 -17.85 -10.59 -5.40
N GLU A 20 -18.83 -11.23 -4.74
CA GLU A 20 -19.38 -10.76 -3.46
C GLU A 20 -18.30 -10.75 -2.36
N LYS A 21 -17.46 -11.77 -2.32
CA LYS A 21 -16.34 -11.86 -1.38
C LYS A 21 -15.29 -10.78 -1.63
N LEU A 22 -14.96 -10.51 -2.89
CA LEU A 22 -14.03 -9.45 -3.28
C LEU A 22 -14.54 -8.08 -2.81
N GLN A 23 -15.84 -7.81 -3.01
CA GLN A 23 -16.47 -6.59 -2.50
C GLN A 23 -16.37 -6.51 -0.98
N THR A 24 -16.61 -7.62 -0.27
CA THR A 24 -16.46 -7.66 1.19
C THR A 24 -15.03 -7.35 1.63
N ILE A 25 -14.02 -7.85 0.90
CA ILE A 25 -12.62 -7.55 1.16
C ILE A 25 -12.33 -6.07 0.95
N ALA A 26 -12.78 -5.48 -0.14
CA ALA A 26 -12.57 -4.06 -0.43
C ALA A 26 -13.24 -3.15 0.60
N ASP A 27 -14.44 -3.49 1.06
CA ASP A 27 -15.19 -2.74 2.08
C ASP A 27 -14.66 -2.95 3.51
N THR A 28 -13.79 -3.95 3.71
CA THR A 28 -13.22 -4.21 5.02
C THR A 28 -12.18 -3.13 5.38
N ASN A 29 -12.22 -2.66 6.63
CA ASN A 29 -11.22 -1.74 7.13
C ASN A 29 -9.82 -2.34 7.02
N ASN A 30 -8.89 -1.61 6.40
CA ASN A 30 -7.55 -2.05 6.01
C ASN A 30 -7.54 -3.11 4.88
N GLY A 31 -8.63 -3.21 4.09
CA GLY A 31 -8.71 -4.01 2.87
C GLY A 31 -8.34 -5.48 3.07
N ILE A 32 -7.59 -6.03 2.11
CA ILE A 32 -7.11 -7.42 2.13
C ILE A 32 -6.33 -7.77 3.41
N CYS A 33 -5.52 -6.83 3.93
CA CYS A 33 -4.80 -7.01 5.18
C CYS A 33 -5.73 -7.22 6.37
N GLY A 34 -6.74 -6.34 6.50
CA GLY A 34 -7.72 -6.38 7.59
C GLY A 34 -8.67 -7.55 7.50
N TYR A 35 -9.00 -7.99 6.29
CA TYR A 35 -9.89 -9.13 6.08
C TYR A 35 -9.24 -10.45 6.52
N TYR A 36 -8.02 -10.73 6.08
CA TYR A 36 -7.35 -12.01 6.42
C TYR A 36 -6.65 -12.01 7.77
N TYR A 37 -6.22 -10.86 8.24
CA TYR A 37 -5.54 -10.69 9.53
C TYR A 37 -6.09 -9.46 10.25
N PRO A 38 -7.29 -9.54 10.83
CA PRO A 38 -7.87 -8.41 11.56
C PRO A 38 -7.02 -8.08 12.79
N MET A 39 -6.72 -6.77 12.94
CA MET A 39 -5.99 -6.30 14.12
C MET A 39 -6.81 -6.53 15.40
N PRO A 40 -6.24 -7.15 16.44
CA PRO A 40 -6.90 -7.33 17.73
C PRO A 40 -7.34 -5.98 18.34
N GLU A 41 -8.55 -5.93 18.88
CA GLU A 41 -9.12 -4.72 19.47
C GLU A 41 -8.27 -4.14 20.60
N GLU A 42 -7.65 -5.01 21.39
CA GLU A 42 -6.76 -4.62 22.49
C GLU A 42 -5.55 -3.83 22.00
N LEU A 43 -5.04 -4.12 20.79
CA LEU A 43 -3.91 -3.40 20.19
C LEU A 43 -4.35 -2.09 19.52
N ARG A 44 -5.55 -2.04 18.91
CA ARG A 44 -6.09 -0.81 18.30
C ARG A 44 -6.17 0.35 19.29
N ASN A 45 -6.38 0.03 20.54
CA ASN A 45 -6.52 1.00 21.63
C ASN A 45 -5.19 1.38 22.29
N THR A 46 -4.08 1.07 21.69
CA THR A 46 -2.73 1.45 22.17
C THR A 46 -2.17 2.63 21.39
N THR A 47 -1.04 3.17 21.85
CA THR A 47 -0.27 4.21 21.16
C THR A 47 1.09 3.67 20.70
N SER A 48 1.68 4.28 19.69
CA SER A 48 3.07 4.04 19.32
C SER A 48 3.84 5.38 19.39
N PRO A 49 4.92 5.46 20.22
CA PRO A 49 5.36 4.43 21.17
C PRO A 49 4.35 4.15 22.27
N THR A 50 4.43 2.94 22.85
CA THR A 50 3.53 2.53 23.94
C THR A 50 3.69 3.43 25.16
N ARG A 51 2.58 3.97 25.66
CA ARG A 51 2.56 4.76 26.88
C ARG A 51 2.13 3.90 28.07
N VAL A 52 3.09 3.52 28.89
CA VAL A 52 2.83 2.76 30.13
C VAL A 52 2.68 3.71 31.31
N VAL A 53 1.62 3.51 32.11
CA VAL A 53 1.30 4.33 33.27
C VAL A 53 0.93 3.46 34.48
N SER A 54 0.94 4.06 35.67
CA SER A 54 0.46 3.38 36.89
C SER A 54 -1.06 3.12 36.83
N GLU A 55 -1.53 2.12 37.58
CA GLU A 55 -2.96 1.80 37.69
C GLU A 55 -3.83 3.01 38.14
N SER A 56 -3.30 3.85 39.02
CA SER A 56 -3.99 5.05 39.50
C SER A 56 -4.09 6.11 38.38
N GLU A 57 -3.02 6.33 37.65
CA GLU A 57 -2.99 7.25 36.52
C GLU A 57 -3.88 6.77 35.38
N TYR A 58 -3.84 5.46 35.06
CA TYR A 58 -4.71 4.85 34.07
C TYR A 58 -6.18 5.13 34.37
N LYS A 59 -6.63 4.84 35.59
CA LYS A 59 -8.03 5.10 36.01
C LYS A 59 -8.40 6.58 35.90
N ARG A 60 -7.48 7.48 36.22
CA ARG A 60 -7.70 8.94 36.10
C ARG A 60 -7.90 9.33 34.64
N ILE A 61 -6.98 8.88 33.75
CA ILE A 61 -7.04 9.20 32.31
C ILE A 61 -8.31 8.62 31.68
N MET A 62 -8.67 7.37 31.99
CA MET A 62 -9.88 6.76 31.43
C MET A 62 -11.15 7.50 31.85
N LYS A 63 -11.21 8.00 33.09
CA LYS A 63 -12.32 8.84 33.56
C LYS A 63 -12.34 10.22 32.87
N GLU A 64 -11.19 10.75 32.50
CA GLU A 64 -11.09 11.99 31.71
C GLU A 64 -11.55 11.76 30.28
N ASN A 65 -11.18 10.63 29.68
CA ASN A 65 -11.59 10.22 28.33
C ASN A 65 -13.12 10.07 28.17
N GLU A 66 -13.84 9.69 29.22
CA GLU A 66 -15.31 9.64 29.21
C GLU A 66 -15.97 11.00 28.90
N LYS A 67 -15.25 12.10 29.19
CA LYS A 67 -15.73 13.48 29.00
C LYS A 67 -15.35 14.07 27.63
N ILE A 68 -14.57 13.35 26.82
CA ILE A 68 -14.11 13.85 25.53
C ILE A 68 -15.29 13.90 24.57
N ASP A 69 -15.51 15.07 24.00
CA ASP A 69 -16.45 15.26 22.91
C ASP A 69 -15.83 14.75 21.58
N ARG A 70 -16.16 13.53 21.21
CA ARG A 70 -15.66 12.87 20.00
C ARG A 70 -16.29 13.41 18.70
N THR A 71 -17.25 14.34 18.80
CA THR A 71 -17.85 15.01 17.64
C THR A 71 -16.99 16.18 17.14
N GLN A 72 -16.06 16.66 17.98
CA GLN A 72 -15.14 17.72 17.58
C GLN A 72 -14.08 17.21 16.59
N PRO A 73 -13.78 17.98 15.54
CA PRO A 73 -12.66 17.65 14.66
C PRO A 73 -11.34 17.68 15.46
N PHE A 74 -10.49 16.70 15.23
CA PHE A 74 -9.16 16.60 15.86
C PHE A 74 -9.16 16.42 17.38
N TYR A 75 -10.20 15.77 17.95
CA TYR A 75 -10.16 15.41 19.37
C TYR A 75 -8.97 14.47 19.66
N TYR A 76 -8.39 14.63 20.85
CA TYR A 76 -7.31 13.77 21.32
C TYR A 76 -7.79 12.91 22.49
N GLU A 77 -7.68 11.62 22.33
CA GLU A 77 -8.00 10.61 23.36
C GLU A 77 -6.72 9.86 23.75
N PRO A 78 -6.13 10.14 24.92
CA PRO A 78 -4.99 9.37 25.41
C PRO A 78 -5.34 7.88 25.59
N LYS A 79 -4.49 7.01 25.08
CA LYS A 79 -4.67 5.55 25.16
C LYS A 79 -3.47 4.89 25.85
N PRO A 80 -3.20 5.19 27.13
CA PRO A 80 -2.15 4.52 27.88
C PRO A 80 -2.55 3.10 28.22
N ILE A 81 -1.56 2.27 28.55
CA ILE A 81 -1.79 0.95 29.16
C ILE A 81 -1.06 0.85 30.49
N THR A 82 -1.45 -0.11 31.32
CA THR A 82 -0.72 -0.42 32.55
C THR A 82 0.36 -1.45 32.27
N GLU A 83 1.36 -1.60 33.17
CA GLU A 83 2.41 -2.61 33.03
C GLU A 83 1.82 -4.04 32.90
N LYS A 84 0.75 -4.31 33.65
CA LYS A 84 0.04 -5.60 33.58
C LYS A 84 -0.58 -5.84 32.20
N MET A 85 -1.18 -4.80 31.61
CA MET A 85 -1.75 -4.90 30.24
C MET A 85 -0.63 -5.08 29.23
N GLN A 86 0.48 -4.36 29.35
CA GLN A 86 1.64 -4.51 28.47
C GLN A 86 2.15 -5.95 28.48
N GLN A 87 2.37 -6.53 29.66
CA GLN A 87 2.83 -7.93 29.78
C GLN A 87 1.83 -8.92 29.17
N ALA A 88 0.54 -8.66 29.31
CA ALA A 88 -0.49 -9.50 28.70
C ALA A 88 -0.46 -9.42 27.17
N LEU A 89 -0.29 -8.21 26.58
CA LEU A 89 -0.18 -8.01 25.14
C LEU A 89 1.09 -8.66 24.59
N LEU A 90 2.24 -8.44 25.23
CA LEU A 90 3.51 -9.07 24.84
C LEU A 90 3.42 -10.59 24.88
N THR A 91 2.77 -11.16 25.91
CA THR A 91 2.60 -12.61 26.02
C THR A 91 1.68 -13.18 24.94
N LYS A 92 0.61 -12.45 24.60
CA LYS A 92 -0.42 -12.91 23.67
C LYS A 92 -0.06 -12.69 22.20
N TYR A 93 0.59 -11.53 21.89
CA TYR A 93 0.81 -11.06 20.52
C TYR A 93 2.28 -10.85 20.16
N GLY A 94 3.19 -10.92 21.12
CA GLY A 94 4.60 -10.62 20.90
C GLY A 94 4.93 -9.13 20.82
N VAL A 95 3.92 -8.27 20.80
CA VAL A 95 4.00 -6.81 20.68
C VAL A 95 3.00 -6.15 21.62
N ASP A 96 3.18 -4.88 21.95
CA ASP A 96 2.34 -4.15 22.91
C ASP A 96 1.59 -2.95 22.33
N ASN A 97 1.72 -2.72 21.02
CA ASN A 97 1.06 -1.63 20.33
C ASN A 97 0.64 -1.98 18.90
N TRP A 98 -0.29 -1.16 18.38
CA TRP A 98 -0.86 -1.36 17.05
C TRP A 98 0.17 -1.24 15.92
N TYR A 99 1.15 -0.35 16.06
CA TYR A 99 2.12 -0.06 15.02
C TYR A 99 3.08 -1.23 14.81
N ASP A 100 3.67 -1.76 15.89
CA ASP A 100 4.58 -2.91 15.83
C ASP A 100 3.83 -4.16 15.33
N TRP A 101 2.57 -4.32 15.75
CA TRP A 101 1.73 -5.41 15.26
C TRP A 101 1.46 -5.28 13.75
N ALA A 102 1.12 -4.08 13.27
CA ALA A 102 0.86 -3.84 11.85
C ALA A 102 2.09 -4.15 11.00
N HIS A 103 3.27 -3.68 11.42
CA HIS A 103 4.51 -3.99 10.72
C HIS A 103 4.87 -5.48 10.76
N PHE A 104 4.63 -6.16 11.89
CA PHE A 104 4.96 -7.56 12.04
C PHE A 104 4.01 -8.48 11.24
N ILE A 105 2.70 -8.21 11.28
CA ILE A 105 1.68 -9.06 10.64
C ILE A 105 1.38 -8.61 9.22
N TRP A 106 1.15 -7.31 9.01
CA TRP A 106 0.80 -6.81 7.69
C TRP A 106 2.01 -6.45 6.82
N GLY A 107 3.18 -6.19 7.42
CA GLY A 107 4.37 -5.70 6.73
C GLY A 107 4.31 -4.20 6.41
N THR A 108 3.20 -3.53 6.68
CA THR A 108 2.96 -2.11 6.37
C THR A 108 2.22 -1.43 7.51
N LYS A 109 2.36 -0.10 7.61
CA LYS A 109 1.87 0.67 8.76
C LYS A 109 0.35 0.62 8.92
N TRP A 110 -0.41 0.78 7.85
CA TRP A 110 -1.86 1.00 7.91
C TRP A 110 -2.68 -0.10 7.23
N GLY A 111 -2.04 -1.23 6.83
CA GLY A 111 -2.68 -2.20 5.97
C GLY A 111 -2.92 -1.62 4.58
N CYS A 112 -3.99 -2.09 3.91
CA CYS A 112 -4.38 -1.60 2.60
C CYS A 112 -5.48 -0.54 2.72
N TYR A 113 -5.37 0.52 1.93
CA TYR A 113 -6.33 1.63 1.87
C TYR A 113 -6.55 2.04 0.41
N ASP A 114 -7.51 2.96 0.19
CA ASP A 114 -7.94 3.39 -1.15
C ASP A 114 -8.35 2.18 -2.02
N ASN A 115 -9.07 1.23 -1.39
CA ASN A 115 -9.53 0.05 -2.08
C ASN A 115 -10.65 0.41 -3.05
N ASP A 116 -10.50 0.01 -4.31
CA ASP A 116 -11.51 0.17 -5.35
C ASP A 116 -11.60 -1.08 -6.22
N ILE A 117 -12.80 -1.35 -6.76
CA ILE A 117 -13.05 -2.49 -7.64
C ILE A 117 -13.54 -2.00 -8.98
N ASP A 118 -12.83 -2.36 -10.03
CA ASP A 118 -13.26 -2.21 -11.43
C ASP A 118 -13.36 -3.58 -12.09
N GLY A 119 -14.57 -4.04 -12.30
CA GLY A 119 -14.84 -5.38 -12.85
C GLY A 119 -14.31 -6.50 -11.96
N GLN A 120 -13.27 -7.18 -12.40
CA GLN A 120 -12.59 -8.26 -11.67
C GLN A 120 -11.20 -7.85 -11.16
N THR A 121 -10.97 -6.55 -11.05
CA THR A 121 -9.70 -6.00 -10.58
C THR A 121 -9.93 -5.28 -9.27
N LEU A 122 -9.07 -5.54 -8.28
CA LEU A 122 -8.99 -4.80 -7.04
C LEU A 122 -7.74 -3.92 -7.06
N THR A 123 -7.92 -2.62 -6.90
CA THR A 123 -6.82 -1.67 -6.69
C THR A 123 -6.77 -1.20 -5.25
N PHE A 124 -5.59 -0.94 -4.74
CA PHE A 124 -5.38 -0.42 -3.38
C PHE A 124 -3.97 0.13 -3.22
N ALA A 125 -3.71 0.74 -2.07
CA ALA A 125 -2.39 1.25 -1.74
C ALA A 125 -1.94 0.80 -0.34
N THR A 126 -0.63 0.80 -0.12
CA THR A 126 -0.01 0.67 1.21
C THR A 126 1.01 1.80 1.45
N ALA A 127 1.38 2.03 2.72
CA ALA A 127 2.35 3.04 3.08
C ALA A 127 3.74 2.44 3.27
N TRP A 128 4.74 2.98 2.56
CA TRP A 128 6.18 2.77 2.69
C TRP A 128 6.74 1.40 2.26
N SER A 129 5.97 0.35 2.33
CA SER A 129 6.46 -1.02 2.08
C SER A 129 5.37 -1.90 1.49
N LEU A 130 5.79 -2.97 0.86
CA LEU A 130 4.91 -4.07 0.50
C LEU A 130 4.28 -4.67 1.76
N PHE A 131 3.07 -5.17 1.62
CA PHE A 131 2.49 -6.00 2.66
C PHE A 131 3.07 -7.43 2.61
N ASN A 132 2.96 -8.16 3.71
CA ASN A 132 3.51 -9.51 3.82
C ASN A 132 2.85 -10.47 2.82
N THR A 133 3.66 -11.23 2.08
CA THR A 133 3.20 -12.20 1.08
C THR A 133 2.33 -13.32 1.66
N SER A 134 2.45 -13.62 2.95
CA SER A 134 1.54 -14.54 3.64
C SER A 134 0.05 -14.14 3.56
N ILE A 135 -0.22 -12.87 3.27
CA ILE A 135 -1.57 -12.37 3.02
C ILE A 135 -2.05 -12.83 1.64
N LEU A 136 -1.16 -12.80 0.63
CA LEU A 136 -1.44 -13.33 -0.71
C LEU A 136 -1.68 -14.83 -0.69
N ASP A 137 -0.92 -15.57 0.13
CA ASP A 137 -1.12 -17.03 0.28
C ASP A 137 -2.51 -17.35 0.87
N LYS A 138 -3.05 -16.48 1.71
CA LYS A 138 -4.43 -16.62 2.19
C LYS A 138 -5.46 -16.18 1.15
N PHE A 139 -5.19 -15.09 0.45
CA PHE A 139 -6.04 -14.63 -0.64
C PHE A 139 -6.16 -15.70 -1.72
N ALA A 140 -5.06 -16.38 -2.06
CA ALA A 140 -5.01 -17.44 -3.04
C ALA A 140 -5.86 -18.68 -2.71
N GLN A 141 -6.22 -18.88 -1.43
CA GLN A 141 -7.16 -19.95 -1.05
C GLN A 141 -8.59 -19.65 -1.52
N ASP A 142 -8.94 -18.39 -1.67
CA ASP A 142 -10.26 -17.95 -2.12
C ASP A 142 -10.27 -17.59 -3.62
N PHE A 143 -9.15 -17.09 -4.12
CA PHE A 143 -8.92 -16.64 -5.48
C PHE A 143 -7.63 -17.30 -5.99
N PRO A 144 -7.71 -18.50 -6.55
CA PRO A 144 -6.50 -19.30 -6.86
C PRO A 144 -5.66 -18.76 -8.01
N ASP A 145 -6.27 -17.97 -8.92
CA ASP A 145 -5.63 -17.49 -10.12
C ASP A 145 -5.73 -15.97 -10.19
N PHE A 146 -4.60 -15.29 -10.05
CA PHE A 146 -4.52 -13.84 -10.14
C PHE A 146 -3.10 -13.36 -10.46
N ILE A 147 -3.03 -12.12 -10.93
CA ILE A 147 -1.78 -11.37 -11.07
C ILE A 147 -1.87 -10.15 -10.18
N LEU A 148 -0.88 -9.96 -9.31
CA LEU A 148 -0.71 -8.76 -8.51
C LEU A 148 0.49 -7.98 -9.02
N SER A 149 0.26 -6.87 -9.69
CA SER A 149 1.30 -5.91 -10.02
C SER A 149 1.35 -4.82 -8.95
N TYR A 150 2.55 -4.33 -8.64
CA TYR A 150 2.73 -3.24 -7.68
C TYR A 150 3.83 -2.29 -8.12
N GLN A 151 3.66 -1.02 -7.73
CA GLN A 151 4.65 0.02 -8.00
C GLN A 151 4.67 1.05 -6.87
N GLU A 152 5.87 1.41 -6.45
CA GLU A 152 6.12 2.47 -5.49
C GLU A 152 6.34 3.82 -6.22
N GLU A 153 6.04 4.93 -5.56
CA GLU A 153 6.13 6.28 -6.12
C GLU A 153 7.51 6.64 -6.72
N GLN A 154 8.59 6.03 -6.24
CA GLN A 154 9.94 6.24 -6.78
C GLN A 154 10.27 5.33 -7.96
N GLY A 155 9.33 4.47 -8.36
CA GLY A 155 9.40 3.66 -9.58
C GLY A 155 9.90 2.23 -9.42
N TRP A 156 10.28 1.78 -8.22
CA TRP A 156 10.51 0.34 -8.02
C TRP A 156 9.17 -0.40 -7.90
N GLY A 157 9.16 -1.66 -8.28
CA GLY A 157 7.94 -2.43 -8.27
C GLY A 157 8.16 -3.88 -8.64
N GLY A 158 7.06 -4.56 -8.99
CA GLY A 158 7.13 -5.95 -9.38
C GLY A 158 5.77 -6.56 -9.62
N GLU A 159 5.78 -7.88 -9.76
CA GLU A 159 4.61 -8.66 -10.05
C GLU A 159 4.69 -10.03 -9.37
N PHE A 160 3.57 -10.49 -8.84
CA PHE A 160 3.36 -11.86 -8.40
C PHE A 160 2.31 -12.51 -9.30
N VAL A 161 2.61 -13.71 -9.78
CA VAL A 161 1.67 -14.54 -10.56
C VAL A 161 1.28 -15.76 -9.73
N TYR A 162 -0.01 -15.90 -9.47
CA TYR A 162 -0.57 -17.04 -8.76
C TYR A 162 -1.41 -17.90 -9.71
N GLU A 163 -1.14 -19.19 -9.73
CA GLU A 163 -1.94 -20.19 -10.43
C GLU A 163 -2.26 -21.36 -9.48
N ASN A 164 -3.52 -21.80 -9.49
CA ASN A 164 -3.99 -22.89 -8.62
C ASN A 164 -3.67 -22.67 -7.14
N GLY A 165 -3.67 -21.42 -6.68
CA GLY A 165 -3.40 -21.05 -5.29
C GLY A 165 -1.92 -21.03 -4.90
N ILE A 166 -1.01 -21.12 -5.85
CA ILE A 166 0.44 -21.16 -5.63
C ILE A 166 1.09 -20.02 -6.42
N CYS A 167 2.01 -19.28 -5.78
CA CYS A 167 2.85 -18.31 -6.46
C CYS A 167 3.83 -19.07 -7.40
N ILE A 168 3.65 -18.89 -8.71
CA ILE A 168 4.49 -19.55 -9.73
C ILE A 168 5.60 -18.62 -10.24
N GLU A 169 5.41 -17.30 -10.12
CA GLU A 169 6.37 -16.31 -10.57
C GLU A 169 6.34 -15.09 -9.64
N HIS A 170 7.52 -14.56 -9.35
CA HIS A 170 7.69 -13.27 -8.69
C HIS A 170 8.82 -12.53 -9.40
N HIS A 171 8.51 -11.39 -9.95
CA HIS A 171 9.44 -10.51 -10.62
C HIS A 171 9.51 -9.17 -9.93
N GLU A 172 10.72 -8.69 -9.67
CA GLU A 172 10.97 -7.37 -9.09
C GLU A 172 11.84 -6.54 -10.04
N TYR A 173 11.62 -5.24 -10.06
CA TYR A 173 12.46 -4.30 -10.74
C TYR A 173 12.77 -3.11 -9.81
N ASP A 174 14.02 -2.66 -9.84
CA ASP A 174 14.43 -1.44 -9.18
C ASP A 174 13.92 -0.21 -9.94
N ALA A 175 13.82 0.90 -9.24
CA ALA A 175 13.62 2.20 -9.89
C ALA A 175 14.71 2.39 -10.94
N PRO A 176 14.38 2.52 -12.22
CA PRO A 176 15.40 2.72 -13.23
C PRO A 176 16.07 4.06 -13.01
N GLU A 177 17.38 4.10 -13.23
CA GLU A 177 18.08 5.37 -13.31
C GLU A 177 17.50 6.19 -14.49
N TRP A 178 17.29 7.49 -14.29
CA TRP A 178 16.79 8.39 -15.35
C TRP A 178 17.58 8.25 -16.66
N SER A 179 18.88 7.97 -16.57
CA SER A 179 19.75 7.72 -17.70
C SER A 179 19.37 6.49 -18.54
N SER A 180 18.61 5.55 -17.99
CA SER A 180 18.19 4.33 -18.67
C SER A 180 16.71 4.33 -19.09
N MET A 181 15.97 5.41 -18.79
CA MET A 181 14.56 5.50 -19.17
C MET A 181 14.40 5.47 -20.69
N VAL A 182 13.46 4.65 -21.11
CA VAL A 182 13.01 4.54 -22.50
C VAL A 182 11.54 4.90 -22.58
N PHE A 183 11.13 5.48 -23.67
CA PHE A 183 9.73 5.76 -23.96
C PHE A 183 9.44 5.47 -25.44
N GLU A 184 8.18 5.30 -25.75
CA GLU A 184 7.72 5.05 -27.12
C GLU A 184 7.12 6.33 -27.70
N SER A 185 7.55 6.73 -28.87
CA SER A 185 6.97 7.86 -29.59
C SER A 185 5.63 7.48 -30.22
N GLU A 186 4.87 8.48 -30.71
CA GLU A 186 3.63 8.25 -31.50
C GLU A 186 3.84 7.35 -32.72
N GLU A 187 5.08 7.31 -33.26
CA GLU A 187 5.47 6.44 -34.39
C GLU A 187 5.89 5.03 -33.95
N GLY A 188 5.78 4.68 -32.66
CA GLY A 188 6.21 3.41 -32.12
C GLY A 188 7.73 3.24 -32.02
N GLN A 189 8.48 4.36 -31.99
CA GLN A 189 9.93 4.34 -31.82
C GLN A 189 10.29 4.34 -30.34
N ILE A 190 11.15 3.41 -29.95
CA ILE A 190 11.70 3.36 -28.59
C ILE A 190 12.85 4.36 -28.47
N CYS A 191 12.74 5.30 -27.58
CA CYS A 191 13.67 6.40 -27.37
C CYS A 191 14.20 6.40 -25.94
N LYS A 192 15.47 6.84 -25.78
CA LYS A 192 16.08 7.04 -24.46
C LYS A 192 15.96 8.48 -24.01
N LEU A 193 15.55 8.66 -22.77
CA LEU A 193 15.44 9.96 -22.14
C LEU A 193 16.82 10.40 -21.61
N LYS A 194 17.18 11.68 -21.82
CA LYS A 194 18.37 12.27 -21.20
C LYS A 194 18.01 12.87 -19.84
N THR A 195 18.72 12.46 -18.81
CA THR A 195 18.43 12.70 -17.39
C THR A 195 18.28 14.18 -17.02
N ASP A 196 19.17 15.01 -17.50
CA ASP A 196 19.26 16.45 -17.19
C ASP A 196 18.12 17.29 -17.77
N ILE A 197 17.29 16.70 -18.63
CA ILE A 197 16.17 17.36 -19.29
C ILE A 197 14.84 16.81 -18.78
N ALA A 198 14.81 15.58 -18.28
CA ALA A 198 13.59 14.90 -17.81
C ALA A 198 12.92 15.64 -16.65
N ASP A 199 13.68 15.99 -15.62
CA ASP A 199 13.17 16.70 -14.43
C ASP A 199 12.60 18.09 -14.73
N THR A 200 13.04 18.70 -15.83
CA THR A 200 12.65 20.07 -16.18
C THR A 200 11.33 20.09 -16.98
N HIS A 201 11.01 19.01 -17.70
CA HIS A 201 9.95 19.02 -18.71
C HIS A 201 8.89 17.93 -18.54
N LEU A 202 9.14 16.90 -17.74
CA LEU A 202 8.20 15.80 -17.49
C LEU A 202 7.49 15.92 -16.12
N GLY A 203 7.78 16.98 -15.36
CA GLY A 203 7.27 17.19 -14.01
C GLY A 203 8.02 16.40 -12.93
N GLU A 204 8.00 16.88 -11.69
CA GLU A 204 8.53 16.17 -10.53
C GLU A 204 7.74 14.85 -10.37
N GLY A 205 8.36 13.73 -10.65
CA GLY A 205 7.77 12.41 -10.49
C GLY A 205 7.40 11.66 -11.76
N ALA A 206 7.85 12.08 -12.93
CA ALA A 206 7.77 11.24 -14.11
C ALA A 206 8.47 9.90 -13.80
N SER A 207 7.70 8.82 -13.61
CA SER A 207 8.27 7.54 -13.25
C SER A 207 8.84 6.84 -14.48
N ALA A 208 9.97 6.24 -14.27
CA ALA A 208 10.60 5.37 -15.24
C ALA A 208 9.66 4.22 -15.64
N GLY A 209 9.61 3.92 -16.92
CA GLY A 209 8.71 2.88 -17.43
C GLY A 209 7.33 3.38 -17.87
N TYR A 210 6.94 4.59 -17.52
CA TYR A 210 5.75 5.24 -18.07
C TYR A 210 6.17 6.28 -19.09
N TYR A 211 5.71 6.11 -20.31
CA TYR A 211 5.89 7.04 -21.42
C TYR A 211 4.98 8.28 -21.32
N TYR A 212 4.56 8.60 -20.10
CA TYR A 212 3.50 9.56 -19.84
C TYR A 212 3.99 10.63 -18.88
N ASP A 213 3.58 11.84 -19.15
CA ASP A 213 3.64 12.92 -18.17
C ASP A 213 2.83 12.51 -16.92
N TYR A 214 3.45 12.57 -15.77
CA TYR A 214 2.85 12.14 -14.50
C TYR A 214 1.57 12.92 -14.15
N ASP A 215 1.55 14.22 -14.44
CA ASP A 215 0.43 15.09 -14.10
C ASP A 215 -0.78 14.91 -15.05
N THR A 216 -0.53 14.52 -16.29
CA THR A 216 -1.56 14.46 -17.33
C THR A 216 -1.94 13.03 -17.71
N SER A 217 -1.13 12.02 -17.33
CA SER A 217 -1.24 10.64 -17.80
C SER A 217 -1.30 10.51 -19.33
N CYS A 218 -0.74 11.50 -20.04
CA CYS A 218 -0.71 11.55 -21.48
C CYS A 218 0.70 11.25 -22.02
N PRO A 219 0.82 10.59 -23.18
CA PRO A 219 2.12 10.43 -23.83
C PRO A 219 2.77 11.79 -24.04
N VAL A 220 4.08 11.89 -23.78
CA VAL A 220 4.83 13.13 -24.10
C VAL A 220 4.83 13.30 -25.62
N PRO A 221 4.34 14.42 -26.15
CA PRO A 221 4.25 14.63 -27.58
C PRO A 221 5.62 14.55 -28.26
N GLU A 222 5.66 13.95 -29.44
CA GLU A 222 6.92 13.71 -30.19
C GLU A 222 7.65 15.01 -30.55
N ASP A 223 6.92 16.10 -30.83
CA ASP A 223 7.47 17.41 -31.07
C ASP A 223 8.23 17.97 -29.86
N VAL A 224 7.69 17.78 -28.66
CA VAL A 224 8.36 18.13 -27.39
C VAL A 224 9.61 17.27 -27.22
N LEU A 225 9.58 16.00 -27.50
CA LEU A 225 10.74 15.10 -27.42
C LEU A 225 11.83 15.49 -28.43
N LYS A 226 11.45 15.93 -29.64
CA LYS A 226 12.37 16.43 -30.66
C LYS A 226 12.98 17.79 -30.28
N GLU A 227 12.18 18.73 -29.74
CA GLU A 227 12.63 20.00 -29.27
C GLU A 227 13.66 19.89 -28.16
N LEU A 228 13.41 18.95 -27.23
CA LEU A 228 14.27 18.63 -26.10
C LEU A 228 15.50 17.78 -26.50
N LYS A 229 15.59 17.36 -27.75
CA LYS A 229 16.65 16.46 -28.27
C LYS A 229 16.74 15.13 -27.46
N LEU A 230 15.62 14.68 -26.96
CA LEU A 230 15.50 13.43 -26.22
C LEU A 230 15.44 12.22 -27.13
N ILE A 231 15.01 12.42 -28.39
CA ILE A 231 15.00 11.40 -29.42
C ILE A 231 16.29 11.51 -30.22
N GLU A 232 17.11 10.47 -30.18
CA GLU A 232 18.20 10.27 -31.11
C GLU A 232 17.65 9.54 -32.34
N LYS A 233 17.89 10.12 -33.50
CA LYS A 233 17.55 9.49 -34.80
C LYS A 233 18.46 8.31 -35.09
#